data_1a2407f94383fc8172a54e32a057c730
#
_entry.id   1a2407f94383fc8172a54e32a057c730
#
_cell.length_a   1.000
_cell.length_b   1.000
_cell.length_c   1.000
_cell.angle_alpha   90.00
_cell.angle_beta   90.00
_cell.angle_gamma   90.00
#
_symmetry.space_group_name_H-M   'P 1'
#
loop_
_entity.id
_entity.type
_entity.pdbx_description
1 polymer ?
#
loop_
_entity_poly.entity_id
_entity_poly.type
_entity_poly.pdbx_seq_one_letter_code
_entity_poly.pdbx_strand_id
1 'polypeptide(L)'
;VDFEELTEDWHDYLKKEYWSDINKREKIDDFAEKITDRSKTRNFYNVSPSFSPDGNTVAYFTDQDGYMDLVLYSLDSGKQKKRLIRGNTKPDLEELKWLQPGLSWSSDGKYIAFASKSGKEDSIIIVDVSDGSYEKIPIALDGVFTTSWHPKDNKIVFIGHKDDASDLYVIDLNTKELTNLTNDTFSDFSPKWSSNGDMIVFSSDRGINTGSVDMFDIDFSQNDIFIYDTSSEKITQIT
;
A
#
# COMPACT_ATOMS: atom_id res chain seq x y z
N VAL A 1 9.46 31.98 29.39
CA VAL A 1 10.32 30.86 28.99
C VAL A 1 10.31 30.87 27.47
N ASP A 2 11.50 31.06 26.89
CA ASP A 2 11.66 30.93 25.43
C ASP A 2 11.53 29.45 25.05
N PHE A 3 10.66 29.18 24.10
CA PHE A 3 10.38 27.79 23.69
C PHE A 3 11.56 27.15 22.94
N GLU A 4 12.35 27.97 22.23
CA GLU A 4 13.56 27.51 21.56
C GLU A 4 14.63 27.09 22.57
N GLU A 5 14.88 27.93 23.60
CA GLU A 5 15.83 27.64 24.68
C GLU A 5 15.44 26.38 25.46
N LEU A 6 14.14 26.21 25.77
CA LEU A 6 13.66 24.99 26.43
C LEU A 6 13.84 23.73 25.57
N THR A 7 13.69 23.85 24.27
CA THR A 7 13.86 22.75 23.35
C THR A 7 15.33 22.36 23.22
N GLU A 8 16.25 23.33 23.18
CA GLU A 8 17.69 23.08 23.17
C GLU A 8 18.17 22.42 24.45
N ASP A 9 17.75 22.92 25.61
CA ASP A 9 18.04 22.34 26.91
C ASP A 9 17.55 20.90 27.04
N TRP A 10 16.34 20.63 26.53
CA TRP A 10 15.77 19.27 26.48
C TRP A 10 16.59 18.34 25.57
N HIS A 11 16.99 18.80 24.40
CA HIS A 11 17.83 18.02 23.50
C HIS A 11 19.20 17.74 24.10
N ASP A 12 19.80 18.70 24.79
CA ASP A 12 21.09 18.53 25.44
C ASP A 12 21.02 17.60 26.66
N TYR A 13 19.94 17.66 27.41
CA TYR A 13 19.66 16.68 28.47
C TYR A 13 19.55 15.26 27.90
N LEU A 14 18.74 15.06 26.86
CA LEU A 14 18.57 13.76 26.22
C LEU A 14 19.90 13.23 25.65
N LYS A 15 20.69 14.09 25.02
CA LYS A 15 22.03 13.69 24.53
C LYS A 15 22.92 13.23 25.67
N LYS A 16 22.98 13.94 26.78
CA LYS A 16 23.82 13.57 27.94
C LYS A 16 23.38 12.25 28.56
N GLU A 17 22.07 12.05 28.73
CA GLU A 17 21.50 10.85 29.36
C GLU A 17 21.68 9.60 28.47
N TYR A 18 21.44 9.73 27.16
CA TYR A 18 21.42 8.60 26.24
C TYR A 18 22.64 8.54 25.31
N TRP A 19 23.65 9.38 25.50
CA TRP A 19 24.82 9.46 24.61
C TRP A 19 25.54 8.12 24.41
N SER A 20 25.68 7.33 25.47
CA SER A 20 26.32 6.01 25.39
C SER A 20 25.56 5.01 24.52
N ASP A 21 24.24 5.17 24.44
CA ASP A 21 23.36 4.34 23.61
C ASP A 21 23.30 4.85 22.17
N ILE A 22 23.20 6.17 22.00
CA ILE A 22 23.12 6.82 20.67
C ILE A 22 24.44 6.63 19.91
N ASN A 23 25.57 6.72 20.63
CA ASN A 23 26.91 6.63 20.00
C ASN A 23 27.30 5.20 19.56
N LYS A 24 26.58 4.19 20.04
CA LYS A 24 26.76 2.78 19.65
C LYS A 24 25.85 2.34 18.51
N ARG A 25 24.85 3.15 18.16
CA ARG A 25 23.91 2.84 17.08
C ARG A 25 24.43 3.40 15.77
N GLU A 26 24.35 2.60 14.74
CA GLU A 26 24.57 3.07 13.37
C GLU A 26 23.56 4.18 13.03
N LYS A 27 24.02 5.24 12.41
CA LYS A 27 23.14 6.29 11.91
C LYS A 27 22.49 5.82 10.62
N ILE A 28 21.24 6.19 10.41
CA ILE A 28 20.53 5.85 9.16
C ILE A 28 21.32 6.29 7.94
N ASP A 29 21.96 7.45 7.99
CA ASP A 29 22.77 8.02 6.90
C ASP A 29 24.04 7.21 6.57
N ASP A 30 24.47 6.27 7.46
CA ASP A 30 25.63 5.41 7.22
C ASP A 30 25.30 4.23 6.28
N PHE A 31 24.01 3.86 6.13
CA PHE A 31 23.59 2.71 5.33
C PHE A 31 22.36 2.96 4.43
N ALA A 32 21.72 4.14 4.49
CA ALA A 32 20.56 4.48 3.71
C ALA A 32 20.61 5.92 3.18
N GLU A 33 20.17 6.10 1.95
CA GLU A 33 20.02 7.42 1.34
C GLU A 33 18.58 7.91 1.48
N LYS A 34 18.41 9.16 1.93
CA LYS A 34 17.13 9.82 2.07
C LYS A 34 16.65 10.36 0.73
N ILE A 35 15.68 9.71 0.10
CA ILE A 35 15.14 10.13 -1.21
C ILE A 35 14.06 11.22 -1.13
N THR A 36 13.38 11.38 0.02
CA THR A 36 12.39 12.46 0.22
C THR A 36 12.73 13.26 1.46
N ASP A 37 12.52 14.58 1.43
CA ASP A 37 12.81 15.46 2.57
C ASP A 37 11.66 16.44 2.83
N ARG A 38 10.81 16.10 3.81
CA ARG A 38 9.65 16.90 4.21
C ARG A 38 10.03 18.29 4.68
N SER A 39 11.21 18.50 5.23
CA SER A 39 11.68 19.82 5.67
C SER A 39 11.87 20.79 4.49
N LYS A 40 12.22 20.26 3.32
CA LYS A 40 12.37 21.01 2.09
C LYS A 40 11.06 21.18 1.32
N THR A 41 10.23 20.15 1.31
CA THR A 41 8.98 20.13 0.53
C THR A 41 7.76 20.61 1.32
N ARG A 42 7.88 20.76 2.65
CA ARG A 42 6.84 21.23 3.57
C ARG A 42 5.53 20.43 3.51
N ASN A 43 5.63 19.15 3.18
CA ASN A 43 4.50 18.21 3.17
C ASN A 43 4.46 17.38 4.45
N PHE A 44 3.31 16.73 4.72
CA PHE A 44 3.14 15.86 5.87
C PHE A 44 3.47 14.40 5.52
N TYR A 45 3.09 13.95 4.31
CA TYR A 45 3.12 12.55 3.92
C TYR A 45 3.90 12.32 2.63
N ASN A 46 4.77 11.31 2.67
CA ASN A 46 5.30 10.58 1.52
C ASN A 46 5.11 9.11 1.88
N VAL A 47 4.16 8.42 1.25
CA VAL A 47 3.67 7.11 1.67
C VAL A 47 3.46 6.16 0.51
N SER A 48 3.27 4.87 0.82
CA SER A 48 3.00 3.80 -0.16
C SER A 48 4.07 3.70 -1.26
N PRO A 49 5.37 3.70 -0.94
CA PRO A 49 6.40 3.57 -1.96
C PRO A 49 6.33 2.21 -2.65
N SER A 50 6.50 2.20 -3.97
CA SER A 50 6.56 0.98 -4.77
C SER A 50 7.60 1.12 -5.88
N PHE A 51 8.51 0.15 -5.98
CA PHE A 51 9.51 0.11 -7.04
C PHE A 51 8.92 -0.31 -8.37
N SER A 52 9.38 0.31 -9.46
CA SER A 52 9.18 -0.22 -10.80
C SER A 52 9.87 -1.58 -10.96
N PRO A 53 9.41 -2.44 -11.88
CA PRO A 53 10.01 -3.77 -12.08
C PRO A 53 11.51 -3.76 -12.43
N ASP A 54 11.99 -2.69 -13.05
CA ASP A 54 13.40 -2.48 -13.38
C ASP A 54 14.23 -1.92 -12.21
N GLY A 55 13.57 -1.57 -11.08
CA GLY A 55 14.21 -1.04 -9.89
C GLY A 55 14.67 0.43 -9.98
N ASN A 56 14.47 1.13 -11.11
CA ASN A 56 15.04 2.47 -11.35
C ASN A 56 14.10 3.62 -10.98
N THR A 57 12.84 3.33 -10.73
CA THR A 57 11.81 4.34 -10.41
C THR A 57 11.04 3.93 -9.17
N VAL A 58 10.75 4.89 -8.30
CA VAL A 58 9.86 4.71 -7.15
C VAL A 58 8.58 5.53 -7.40
N ALA A 59 7.43 4.87 -7.36
CA ALA A 59 6.14 5.53 -7.29
C ALA A 59 5.73 5.69 -5.83
N TYR A 60 5.17 6.82 -5.45
CA TYR A 60 4.65 7.04 -4.11
C TYR A 60 3.58 8.13 -4.09
N PHE A 61 2.78 8.14 -3.03
CA PHE A 61 1.85 9.22 -2.77
C PHE A 61 2.50 10.32 -1.94
N THR A 62 2.18 11.59 -2.27
CA THR A 62 2.66 12.78 -1.54
C THR A 62 1.59 13.86 -1.49
N ASP A 63 1.51 14.58 -0.38
CA ASP A 63 0.63 15.75 -0.21
C ASP A 63 1.36 17.10 -0.39
N GLN A 64 2.47 17.09 -1.12
CA GLN A 64 3.34 18.26 -1.32
C GLN A 64 2.61 19.52 -1.82
N ASP A 65 1.58 19.36 -2.65
CA ASP A 65 0.79 20.46 -3.19
C ASP A 65 -0.59 20.62 -2.53
N GLY A 66 -0.76 20.07 -1.32
CA GLY A 66 -1.97 20.21 -0.50
C GLY A 66 -3.02 19.10 -0.69
N TYR A 67 -2.89 18.29 -1.75
CA TYR A 67 -3.70 17.10 -1.98
C TYR A 67 -2.80 15.90 -2.20
N MET A 68 -3.34 14.70 -1.99
CA MET A 68 -2.57 13.48 -2.20
C MET A 68 -2.40 13.22 -3.70
N ASP A 69 -1.17 13.32 -4.17
CA ASP A 69 -0.77 13.11 -5.57
C ASP A 69 0.02 11.81 -5.74
N LEU A 70 -0.07 11.18 -6.91
CA LEU A 70 0.82 10.10 -7.31
C LEU A 70 1.99 10.67 -8.10
N VAL A 71 3.21 10.43 -7.61
CA VAL A 71 4.45 10.94 -8.22
C VAL A 71 5.44 9.81 -8.47
N LEU A 72 6.34 10.05 -9.43
CA LEU A 72 7.47 9.20 -9.75
C LEU A 72 8.77 9.88 -9.34
N TYR A 73 9.66 9.12 -8.72
CA TYR A 73 11.03 9.52 -8.40
C TYR A 73 12.02 8.63 -9.15
N SER A 74 12.99 9.21 -9.84
CA SER A 74 14.04 8.48 -10.52
C SER A 74 15.24 8.32 -9.59
N LEU A 75 15.67 7.09 -9.37
CA LEU A 75 16.87 6.79 -8.58
C LEU A 75 18.15 7.23 -9.31
N ASP A 76 18.19 7.06 -10.62
CA ASP A 76 19.37 7.46 -11.44
C ASP A 76 19.66 8.96 -11.35
N SER A 77 18.61 9.78 -11.42
CA SER A 77 18.75 11.25 -11.40
C SER A 77 18.69 11.86 -10.00
N GLY A 78 18.27 11.09 -8.99
CA GLY A 78 18.04 11.58 -7.63
C GLY A 78 16.96 12.67 -7.54
N LYS A 79 15.96 12.65 -8.43
CA LYS A 79 14.93 13.70 -8.51
C LYS A 79 13.53 13.14 -8.76
N GLN A 80 12.52 13.90 -8.31
CA GLN A 80 11.14 13.67 -8.74
C GLN A 80 11.07 13.84 -10.26
N LYS A 81 10.67 12.74 -10.94
CA LYS A 81 10.62 12.66 -12.39
C LYS A 81 9.34 13.25 -12.95
N LYS A 82 8.19 12.89 -12.34
CA LYS A 82 6.87 13.24 -12.89
C LYS A 82 5.80 13.12 -11.83
N ARG A 83 4.81 14.03 -11.88
CA ARG A 83 3.51 13.81 -11.25
C ARG A 83 2.60 13.12 -12.25
N LEU A 84 2.16 11.91 -11.95
CA LEU A 84 1.24 11.15 -12.80
C LEU A 84 -0.21 11.53 -12.57
N ILE A 85 -0.62 11.57 -11.30
CA ILE A 85 -2.00 11.86 -10.90
C ILE A 85 -1.99 13.01 -9.92
N ARG A 86 -2.90 13.93 -10.12
CA ARG A 86 -3.26 14.95 -9.15
C ARG A 86 -4.57 14.55 -8.48
N GLY A 87 -4.51 14.26 -7.19
CA GLY A 87 -5.68 13.87 -6.41
C GLY A 87 -6.67 15.02 -6.23
N ASN A 88 -7.92 14.66 -5.95
CA ASN A 88 -9.02 15.60 -5.70
C ASN A 88 -9.26 16.65 -6.82
N THR A 89 -8.86 16.36 -8.03
CA THR A 89 -9.07 17.25 -9.19
C THR A 89 -10.15 16.77 -10.14
N LYS A 90 -10.56 15.51 -10.02
CA LYS A 90 -11.61 14.89 -10.82
C LYS A 90 -12.50 14.02 -9.94
N PRO A 91 -13.79 13.83 -10.29
CA PRO A 91 -14.70 12.98 -9.53
C PRO A 91 -14.20 11.53 -9.35
N ASP A 92 -13.44 11.01 -10.29
CA ASP A 92 -12.88 9.66 -10.23
C ASP A 92 -11.68 9.52 -9.27
N LEU A 93 -11.13 10.65 -8.84
CA LEU A 93 -9.93 10.76 -7.99
C LEU A 93 -10.26 11.59 -6.75
N GLU A 94 -11.46 11.41 -6.19
CA GLU A 94 -11.94 12.17 -5.02
C GLU A 94 -11.05 11.91 -3.81
N GLU A 95 -10.69 10.63 -3.57
CA GLU A 95 -9.77 10.23 -2.51
C GLU A 95 -8.91 9.07 -3.00
N LEU A 96 -7.61 9.28 -3.10
CA LEU A 96 -6.67 8.17 -3.29
C LEU A 96 -6.54 7.41 -1.96
N LYS A 97 -6.70 6.08 -1.98
CA LYS A 97 -6.68 5.24 -0.76
C LYS A 97 -5.24 5.05 -0.26
N TRP A 98 -4.63 6.12 0.23
CA TRP A 98 -3.22 6.21 0.58
C TRP A 98 -2.88 5.69 1.99
N LEU A 99 -3.86 5.60 2.89
CA LEU A 99 -3.67 5.10 4.26
C LEU A 99 -3.43 3.59 4.31
N GLN A 100 -3.98 2.86 3.34
CA GLN A 100 -3.71 1.44 3.17
C GLN A 100 -2.84 1.27 1.91
N PRO A 101 -1.54 1.04 2.06
CA PRO A 101 -0.59 1.07 0.95
C PRO A 101 -0.95 0.03 -0.11
N GLY A 102 -1.08 0.47 -1.35
CA GLY A 102 -1.54 -0.37 -2.43
C GLY A 102 -1.16 0.11 -3.81
N LEU A 103 -0.04 0.82 -3.97
CA LEU A 103 0.54 1.04 -5.28
C LEU A 103 1.15 -0.24 -5.82
N SER A 104 0.76 -0.64 -7.01
CA SER A 104 1.24 -1.84 -7.66
C SER A 104 1.55 -1.58 -9.13
N TRP A 105 2.75 -1.94 -9.55
CA TRP A 105 3.18 -1.86 -10.93
C TRP A 105 2.76 -3.09 -11.73
N SER A 106 2.42 -2.89 -13.01
CA SER A 106 2.36 -3.98 -13.98
C SER A 106 3.75 -4.57 -14.19
N SER A 107 3.84 -5.85 -14.55
CA SER A 107 5.12 -6.57 -14.74
C SER A 107 6.02 -5.95 -15.82
N ASP A 108 5.44 -5.28 -16.81
CA ASP A 108 6.17 -4.57 -17.87
C ASP A 108 6.52 -3.11 -17.51
N GLY A 109 6.13 -2.64 -16.33
CA GLY A 109 6.40 -1.28 -15.84
C GLY A 109 5.65 -0.15 -16.55
N LYS A 110 4.64 -0.47 -17.38
CA LYS A 110 3.89 0.55 -18.12
C LYS A 110 2.73 1.14 -17.35
N TYR A 111 2.19 0.40 -16.39
CA TYR A 111 1.01 0.79 -15.64
C TYR A 111 1.22 0.71 -14.15
N ILE A 112 0.48 1.54 -13.42
CA ILE A 112 0.37 1.51 -11.95
C ILE A 112 -1.09 1.38 -11.59
N ALA A 113 -1.41 0.44 -10.69
CA ALA A 113 -2.73 0.25 -10.11
C ALA A 113 -2.80 0.79 -8.68
N PHE A 114 -3.94 1.38 -8.33
CA PHE A 114 -4.26 1.75 -6.94
C PHE A 114 -5.79 1.88 -6.76
N ALA A 115 -6.24 1.85 -5.52
CA ALA A 115 -7.64 2.08 -5.17
C ALA A 115 -7.93 3.57 -5.01
N SER A 116 -9.10 4.01 -5.46
CA SER A 116 -9.58 5.39 -5.32
C SER A 116 -11.07 5.43 -5.06
N LYS A 117 -11.50 6.39 -4.24
CA LYS A 117 -12.91 6.73 -4.11
C LYS A 117 -13.34 7.57 -5.30
N SER A 118 -14.47 7.18 -5.89
CA SER A 118 -15.01 7.77 -7.10
C SER A 118 -16.52 8.06 -6.92
N GLY A 119 -16.86 9.08 -6.17
CA GLY A 119 -18.27 9.40 -5.87
C GLY A 119 -18.89 8.38 -4.91
N LYS A 120 -19.87 7.59 -5.38
CA LYS A 120 -20.58 6.62 -4.52
C LYS A 120 -19.90 5.26 -4.42
N GLU A 121 -18.97 4.95 -5.32
CA GLU A 121 -18.33 3.65 -5.45
C GLU A 121 -16.83 3.80 -5.42
N ASP A 122 -16.16 2.83 -4.83
CA ASP A 122 -14.71 2.72 -4.95
C ASP A 122 -14.33 2.11 -6.30
N SER A 123 -13.13 2.39 -6.75
CA SER A 123 -12.63 1.94 -8.05
C SER A 123 -11.16 1.57 -7.98
N ILE A 124 -10.74 0.67 -8.85
CA ILE A 124 -9.32 0.50 -9.17
C ILE A 124 -8.98 1.42 -10.33
N ILE A 125 -7.96 2.24 -10.16
CA ILE A 125 -7.42 3.12 -11.18
C ILE A 125 -6.16 2.48 -11.77
N ILE A 126 -6.11 2.39 -13.09
CA ILE A 126 -4.95 1.91 -13.84
C ILE A 126 -4.36 3.10 -14.59
N VAL A 127 -3.16 3.54 -14.21
CA VAL A 127 -2.50 4.73 -14.78
C VAL A 127 -1.41 4.32 -15.75
N ASP A 128 -1.40 4.91 -16.95
CA ASP A 128 -0.28 4.82 -17.88
C ASP A 128 0.89 5.70 -17.38
N VAL A 129 2.04 5.09 -17.17
CA VAL A 129 3.24 5.74 -16.64
C VAL A 129 3.81 6.76 -17.63
N SER A 130 3.60 6.54 -18.92
CA SER A 130 4.18 7.38 -19.98
C SER A 130 3.55 8.77 -20.05
N ASP A 131 2.23 8.88 -19.91
CA ASP A 131 1.50 10.14 -20.08
C ASP A 131 0.62 10.53 -18.87
N GLY A 132 0.31 9.60 -17.96
CA GLY A 132 -0.58 9.81 -16.81
C GLY A 132 -2.07 9.71 -17.17
N SER A 133 -2.40 9.23 -18.35
CA SER A 133 -3.77 8.83 -18.67
C SER A 133 -4.18 7.62 -17.81
N TYR A 134 -5.47 7.48 -17.52
CA TYR A 134 -5.91 6.39 -16.67
C TYR A 134 -7.23 5.79 -17.11
N GLU A 135 -7.39 4.51 -16.85
CA GLU A 135 -8.64 3.77 -16.89
C GLU A 135 -9.21 3.63 -15.48
N LYS A 136 -10.51 3.85 -15.32
CA LYS A 136 -11.26 3.61 -14.10
C LYS A 136 -12.01 2.28 -14.22
N ILE A 137 -11.83 1.41 -13.25
CA ILE A 137 -12.55 0.14 -13.13
C ILE A 137 -13.43 0.23 -11.88
N PRO A 138 -14.74 0.51 -12.02
CA PRO A 138 -15.67 0.55 -10.88
C PRO A 138 -15.79 -0.85 -10.27
N ILE A 139 -15.80 -0.91 -8.95
CA ILE A 139 -15.95 -2.14 -8.18
C ILE A 139 -17.20 -2.02 -7.32
N ALA A 140 -18.15 -2.92 -7.52
CA ALA A 140 -19.45 -2.92 -6.80
C ALA A 140 -19.29 -3.54 -5.39
N LEU A 141 -18.45 -2.93 -4.55
CA LEU A 141 -18.21 -3.25 -3.16
C LEU A 141 -18.30 -1.97 -2.31
N ASP A 142 -18.44 -2.11 -1.00
CA ASP A 142 -18.54 -0.98 -0.07
C ASP A 142 -17.19 -0.27 0.12
N GLY A 143 -16.07 -0.97 -0.10
CA GLY A 143 -14.73 -0.44 -0.07
C GLY A 143 -13.74 -1.24 -0.88
N VAL A 144 -12.72 -0.57 -1.43
CA VAL A 144 -11.60 -1.18 -2.17
C VAL A 144 -10.30 -0.63 -1.64
N PHE A 145 -9.35 -1.51 -1.31
CA PHE A 145 -8.08 -1.15 -0.72
C PHE A 145 -6.94 -2.04 -1.25
N THR A 146 -5.73 -1.62 -1.06
CA THR A 146 -4.49 -2.40 -1.21
C THR A 146 -4.45 -3.28 -2.46
N THR A 147 -3.98 -2.74 -3.56
CA THR A 147 -3.83 -3.51 -4.81
C THR A 147 -2.48 -4.20 -4.92
N SER A 148 -2.44 -5.37 -5.56
CA SER A 148 -1.21 -6.04 -5.97
C SER A 148 -1.41 -6.66 -7.35
N TRP A 149 -0.60 -6.23 -8.32
CA TRP A 149 -0.64 -6.73 -9.69
C TRP A 149 0.03 -8.10 -9.79
N HIS A 150 -0.57 -9.00 -10.53
CA HIS A 150 -0.01 -10.32 -10.81
C HIS A 150 1.28 -10.20 -11.65
N PRO A 151 2.36 -10.94 -11.33
CA PRO A 151 3.66 -10.75 -11.97
C PRO A 151 3.72 -11.16 -13.46
N LYS A 152 2.75 -11.93 -13.95
CA LYS A 152 2.72 -12.42 -15.32
C LYS A 152 1.41 -12.13 -16.05
N ASP A 153 0.29 -12.19 -15.34
CA ASP A 153 -1.06 -12.08 -15.90
C ASP A 153 -1.65 -10.69 -15.66
N ASN A 154 -2.65 -10.37 -16.44
CA ASN A 154 -3.38 -9.11 -16.33
C ASN A 154 -4.45 -9.17 -15.25
N LYS A 155 -4.04 -9.50 -14.01
CA LYS A 155 -4.90 -9.67 -12.84
C LYS A 155 -4.39 -8.81 -11.68
N ILE A 156 -5.31 -8.36 -10.86
CA ILE A 156 -5.00 -7.63 -9.61
C ILE A 156 -5.72 -8.30 -8.46
N VAL A 157 -4.98 -8.66 -7.41
CA VAL A 157 -5.55 -8.98 -6.10
C VAL A 157 -5.67 -7.70 -5.29
N PHE A 158 -6.75 -7.56 -4.53
CA PHE A 158 -7.01 -6.43 -3.66
C PHE A 158 -7.89 -6.82 -2.48
N ILE A 159 -8.01 -5.94 -1.49
CA ILE A 159 -8.97 -6.08 -0.40
C ILE A 159 -10.27 -5.41 -0.81
N GLY A 160 -11.36 -6.16 -0.75
CA GLY A 160 -12.71 -5.68 -0.93
C GLY A 160 -13.51 -5.77 0.36
N HIS A 161 -14.16 -4.67 0.74
CA HIS A 161 -15.15 -4.69 1.82
C HIS A 161 -16.53 -4.90 1.23
N LYS A 162 -17.28 -5.81 1.83
CA LYS A 162 -18.69 -6.02 1.54
C LYS A 162 -19.40 -6.42 2.83
N ASP A 163 -20.47 -5.71 3.15
CA ASP A 163 -21.18 -5.86 4.42
C ASP A 163 -20.22 -5.70 5.60
N ASP A 164 -20.06 -6.71 6.45
CA ASP A 164 -19.23 -6.68 7.66
C ASP A 164 -17.86 -7.39 7.49
N ALA A 165 -17.52 -7.87 6.28
CA ALA A 165 -16.30 -8.62 6.02
C ALA A 165 -15.34 -7.89 5.08
N SER A 166 -14.04 -8.18 5.22
CA SER A 166 -13.02 -7.74 4.26
C SER A 166 -12.26 -8.95 3.71
N ASP A 167 -12.48 -9.22 2.45
CA ASP A 167 -11.99 -10.41 1.75
C ASP A 167 -10.93 -10.09 0.71
N LEU A 168 -10.21 -11.13 0.30
CA LEU A 168 -9.37 -11.11 -0.89
C LEU A 168 -10.24 -11.23 -2.15
N TYR A 169 -10.12 -10.24 -3.03
CA TYR A 169 -10.72 -10.28 -4.36
C TYR A 169 -9.65 -10.27 -5.44
N VAL A 170 -9.92 -10.94 -6.53
CA VAL A 170 -9.14 -10.85 -7.77
C VAL A 170 -10.03 -10.32 -8.88
N ILE A 171 -9.53 -9.32 -9.60
CA ILE A 171 -10.11 -8.88 -10.87
C ILE A 171 -9.20 -9.27 -12.03
N ASP A 172 -9.77 -9.88 -13.05
CA ASP A 172 -9.12 -10.07 -14.35
C ASP A 172 -9.37 -8.82 -15.21
N LEU A 173 -8.30 -8.12 -15.58
CA LEU A 173 -8.40 -6.86 -16.32
C LEU A 173 -8.84 -7.03 -17.78
N ASN A 174 -8.73 -8.25 -18.35
CA ASN A 174 -9.15 -8.53 -19.71
C ASN A 174 -10.67 -8.81 -19.77
N THR A 175 -11.15 -9.67 -18.87
CA THR A 175 -12.56 -10.09 -18.85
C THR A 175 -13.44 -9.21 -17.97
N LYS A 176 -12.82 -8.43 -17.05
CA LYS A 176 -13.46 -7.67 -15.98
C LYS A 176 -14.21 -8.56 -14.96
N GLU A 177 -13.91 -9.84 -14.96
CA GLU A 177 -14.46 -10.78 -13.99
C GLU A 177 -13.88 -10.54 -12.59
N LEU A 178 -14.76 -10.46 -11.60
CA LEU A 178 -14.43 -10.27 -10.19
C LEU A 178 -14.69 -11.56 -9.43
N THR A 179 -13.68 -12.08 -8.74
CA THR A 179 -13.76 -13.30 -7.94
C THR A 179 -13.41 -12.99 -6.48
N ASN A 180 -14.27 -13.40 -5.54
CA ASN A 180 -13.95 -13.42 -4.11
C ASN A 180 -13.21 -14.73 -3.79
N LEU A 181 -12.01 -14.63 -3.19
CA LEU A 181 -11.15 -15.80 -2.92
C LEU A 181 -11.36 -16.37 -1.51
N THR A 182 -11.71 -15.55 -0.53
CA THR A 182 -11.81 -15.98 0.87
C THR A 182 -13.25 -16.14 1.32
N ASN A 183 -14.14 -15.19 1.03
CA ASN A 183 -15.59 -15.24 1.26
C ASN A 183 -15.98 -15.83 2.61
N ASP A 184 -15.41 -15.33 3.68
CA ASP A 184 -15.64 -15.80 5.04
C ASP A 184 -15.89 -14.62 6.01
N THR A 185 -15.94 -14.88 7.33
CA THR A 185 -16.25 -13.87 8.35
C THR A 185 -15.00 -13.17 8.90
N PHE A 186 -13.81 -13.57 8.44
CA PHE A 186 -12.56 -12.98 8.88
C PHE A 186 -12.19 -11.74 8.06
N SER A 187 -11.32 -10.92 8.63
CA SER A 187 -10.82 -9.74 7.94
C SER A 187 -9.42 -10.02 7.38
N ASP A 188 -9.28 -9.80 6.09
CA ASP A 188 -8.03 -9.97 5.37
C ASP A 188 -7.40 -8.62 5.04
N PHE A 189 -6.06 -8.56 5.01
CA PHE A 189 -5.30 -7.32 4.80
C PHE A 189 -4.04 -7.57 3.96
N SER A 190 -3.60 -6.51 3.27
CA SER A 190 -2.27 -6.39 2.66
C SER A 190 -1.85 -7.53 1.72
N PRO A 191 -2.67 -7.97 0.76
CA PRO A 191 -2.34 -9.06 -0.13
C PRO A 191 -1.16 -8.72 -1.03
N LYS A 192 -0.30 -9.72 -1.28
CA LYS A 192 0.79 -9.64 -2.25
C LYS A 192 0.93 -10.94 -3.02
N TRP A 193 1.06 -10.85 -4.33
CA TRP A 193 1.41 -11.99 -5.15
C TRP A 193 2.85 -12.45 -4.88
N SER A 194 3.05 -13.76 -4.92
CA SER A 194 4.39 -14.35 -5.04
C SER A 194 5.00 -13.98 -6.40
N SER A 195 6.32 -14.01 -6.51
CA SER A 195 7.04 -13.64 -7.72
C SER A 195 6.72 -14.53 -8.95
N ASN A 196 6.29 -15.76 -8.71
CA ASN A 196 5.85 -16.70 -9.77
C ASN A 196 4.34 -16.60 -10.07
N GLY A 197 3.55 -15.92 -9.22
CA GLY A 197 2.11 -15.72 -9.39
C GLY A 197 1.22 -16.86 -8.90
N ASP A 198 1.78 -17.90 -8.30
CA ASP A 198 1.01 -19.08 -7.91
C ASP A 198 0.40 -18.96 -6.50
N MET A 199 0.85 -17.97 -5.71
CA MET A 199 0.41 -17.78 -4.33
C MET A 199 0.15 -16.31 -4.03
N ILE A 200 -0.72 -16.08 -3.03
CA ILE A 200 -0.96 -14.77 -2.44
C ILE A 200 -0.64 -14.87 -0.94
N VAL A 201 0.29 -14.04 -0.46
CA VAL A 201 0.51 -13.85 0.99
C VAL A 201 -0.36 -12.71 1.47
N PHE A 202 -0.95 -12.84 2.65
CA PHE A 202 -1.80 -11.83 3.26
C PHE A 202 -1.80 -11.97 4.78
N SER A 203 -2.24 -10.95 5.50
CA SER A 203 -2.52 -11.02 6.93
C SER A 203 -4.01 -11.17 7.16
N SER A 204 -4.39 -11.87 8.25
CA SER A 204 -5.78 -12.11 8.59
C SER A 204 -5.95 -12.32 10.09
N ASP A 205 -7.11 -11.96 10.61
CA ASP A 205 -7.53 -12.23 11.99
C ASP A 205 -8.13 -13.62 12.19
N ARG A 206 -8.07 -14.50 11.17
CA ARG A 206 -8.47 -15.90 11.30
C ARG A 206 -7.51 -16.66 12.23
N GLY A 207 -8.01 -17.12 13.35
CA GLY A 207 -7.22 -17.86 14.34
C GLY A 207 -6.82 -19.27 13.86
N ILE A 208 -5.97 -19.94 14.66
CA ILE A 208 -5.41 -21.29 14.40
C ILE A 208 -6.49 -22.38 14.28
N ASN A 209 -7.70 -22.14 14.78
CA ASN A 209 -8.75 -23.15 14.85
C ASN A 209 -9.70 -23.10 13.65
N THR A 210 -9.33 -23.79 12.60
CA THR A 210 -10.13 -23.95 11.37
C THR A 210 -11.26 -24.99 11.46
N GLY A 211 -11.60 -25.49 12.65
CA GLY A 211 -12.52 -26.62 12.79
C GLY A 211 -13.98 -26.30 13.15
N SER A 212 -14.25 -25.27 13.86
CA SER A 212 -15.56 -24.64 14.12
C SER A 212 -15.29 -23.34 14.87
N VAL A 213 -15.47 -22.23 14.19
CA VAL A 213 -15.21 -20.93 14.80
C VAL A 213 -16.40 -20.60 15.69
N ASP A 214 -16.20 -20.68 17.00
CA ASP A 214 -17.08 -19.96 17.91
C ASP A 214 -16.69 -18.49 17.80
N MET A 215 -17.62 -17.64 17.35
CA MET A 215 -17.38 -16.19 17.19
C MET A 215 -16.87 -15.50 18.48
N PHE A 216 -17.00 -16.17 19.62
CA PHE A 216 -16.48 -15.68 20.90
C PHE A 216 -14.98 -15.95 21.11
N ASP A 217 -14.36 -16.78 20.27
CA ASP A 217 -12.92 -17.14 20.36
C ASP A 217 -12.06 -16.36 19.34
N ILE A 218 -12.66 -15.49 18.53
CA ILE A 218 -11.94 -14.66 17.57
C ILE A 218 -11.29 -13.47 18.31
N ASP A 219 -9.98 -13.44 18.34
CA ASP A 219 -9.22 -12.27 18.80
C ASP A 219 -8.93 -11.34 17.63
N PHE A 220 -9.84 -10.42 17.35
CA PHE A 220 -9.69 -9.39 16.30
C PHE A 220 -8.51 -8.44 16.51
N SER A 221 -7.79 -8.54 17.62
CA SER A 221 -6.61 -7.72 17.92
C SER A 221 -5.31 -8.31 17.37
N GLN A 222 -5.33 -9.57 16.91
CA GLN A 222 -4.15 -10.30 16.44
C GLN A 222 -4.33 -10.73 14.99
N ASN A 223 -3.35 -10.40 14.17
CA ASN A 223 -3.30 -10.84 12.78
C ASN A 223 -2.10 -11.76 12.58
N ASP A 224 -2.35 -12.88 11.95
CA ASP A 224 -1.33 -13.83 11.52
C ASP A 224 -1.11 -13.75 10.00
N ILE A 225 -0.07 -14.40 9.52
CA ILE A 225 0.27 -14.44 8.10
C ILE A 225 -0.20 -15.74 7.47
N PHE A 226 -0.88 -15.61 6.34
CA PHE A 226 -1.45 -16.72 5.58
C PHE A 226 -0.98 -16.70 4.13
N ILE A 227 -1.04 -17.85 3.51
CA ILE A 227 -0.84 -18.06 2.08
C ILE A 227 -2.11 -18.67 1.50
N TYR A 228 -2.60 -18.05 0.41
CA TYR A 228 -3.60 -18.63 -0.49
C TYR A 228 -2.88 -19.21 -1.71
N ASP A 229 -3.03 -20.51 -1.95
CA ASP A 229 -2.53 -21.21 -3.14
C ASP A 229 -3.60 -21.18 -4.23
N THR A 230 -3.30 -20.53 -5.36
CA THR A 230 -4.28 -20.30 -6.43
C THR A 230 -4.69 -21.55 -7.20
N SER A 231 -3.87 -22.60 -7.13
CA SER A 231 -4.14 -23.86 -7.85
C SER A 231 -5.02 -24.82 -7.05
N SER A 232 -4.84 -24.85 -5.74
CA SER A 232 -5.58 -25.73 -4.82
C SER A 232 -6.69 -25.01 -4.06
N GLU A 233 -6.76 -23.66 -4.16
CA GLU A 233 -7.67 -22.79 -3.41
C GLU A 233 -7.56 -22.94 -1.89
N LYS A 234 -6.37 -23.37 -1.43
CA LYS A 234 -6.13 -23.68 -0.02
C LYS A 234 -5.46 -22.50 0.69
N ILE A 235 -5.98 -22.17 1.88
CA ILE A 235 -5.36 -21.23 2.81
C ILE A 235 -4.52 -22.01 3.83
N THR A 236 -3.30 -21.52 4.06
CA THR A 236 -2.36 -22.12 5.03
C THR A 236 -1.74 -21.01 5.88
N GLN A 237 -1.81 -21.13 7.19
CA GLN A 237 -1.13 -20.25 8.13
C GLN A 237 0.38 -20.57 8.17
N ILE A 238 1.22 -19.54 8.28
CA ILE A 238 2.69 -19.69 8.31
C ILE A 238 3.36 -19.14 9.58
N THR A 239 2.60 -18.48 10.44
CA THR A 239 3.06 -17.98 11.76
C THR A 239 2.11 -18.43 12.84
#